data_19889e3964122fd0981192fce166e4b1
#
_entry.id   19889e3964122fd0981192fce166e4b1
#
_cell.length_a   1.000
_cell.length_b   1.000
_cell.length_c   1.000
_cell.angle_alpha   90.00
_cell.angle_beta   90.00
_cell.angle_gamma   90.00
#
_symmetry.space_group_name_H-M   'P 1'
#
loop_
_entity.id
_entity.type
_entity.pdbx_description
1 polymer ?
#
loop_
_entity_poly.entity_id
_entity_poly.type
_entity_poly.pdbx_seq_one_letter_code
_entity_poly.pdbx_strand_id
1 'polypeptide(L)'
;MPVIRLLVAAAPVLWALAAAVAPAAAATCADRPVTARGDPSGFETLAKAKARGNWRAKVRAMPALGAAYADWYKALATDYRCGEEGGQHVCTAVAYPCRD
;
A
#
# COMPACT_ATOMS: atom_id res chain seq x y z
N MET A 1 24.96 6.10 56.97
CA MET A 1 24.59 6.12 56.62
C MET A 1 24.07 5.95 55.77
N PRO A 2 23.77 5.75 55.38
CA PRO A 2 23.12 5.53 54.64
C PRO A 2 22.48 5.66 53.90
N VAL A 3 22.19 5.63 53.45
CA VAL A 3 21.58 5.82 52.76
C VAL A 3 21.16 5.65 51.77
N ILE A 4 20.99 5.54 51.37
CA ILE A 4 20.55 5.51 50.41
C ILE A 4 19.89 5.18 49.68
N ARG A 5 19.60 5.15 49.46
CA ARG A 5 18.98 4.92 48.80
C ARG A 5 18.33 4.93 48.06
N LEU A 6 18.06 4.96 47.60
CA LEU A 6 17.39 5.06 46.93
C LEU A 6 16.94 4.99 45.99
N LEU A 7 16.65 5.10 45.73
CA LEU A 7 16.17 5.24 44.98
C LEU A 7 15.87 4.95 44.06
N VAL A 8 15.48 4.92 43.52
CA VAL A 8 15.33 4.68 42.76
C VAL A 8 14.66 4.34 42.02
N ALA A 9 14.45 4.11 41.39
CA ALA A 9 13.78 3.63 40.82
C ALA A 9 12.83 3.93 40.06
N ALA A 10 12.22 4.11 39.91
CA ALA A 10 11.20 4.57 39.42
C ALA A 10 11.14 4.56 38.05
N ALA A 11 11.79 4.76 37.45
CA ALA A 11 11.70 4.90 36.21
C ALA A 11 10.98 4.15 35.29
N PRO A 12 10.92 3.09 35.33
CA PRO A 12 10.43 2.29 34.39
C PRO A 12 9.18 2.46 33.84
N VAL A 13 8.42 2.93 34.30
CA VAL A 13 7.22 3.01 33.94
C VAL A 13 6.92 3.45 32.71
N LEU A 14 7.50 4.30 32.12
CA LEU A 14 7.12 4.76 30.98
C LEU A 14 6.89 3.93 29.88
N TRP A 15 7.51 2.98 29.72
CA TRP A 15 7.28 2.22 28.69
C TRP A 15 6.03 1.77 28.38
N ALA A 16 5.32 1.43 29.18
CA ALA A 16 4.09 0.82 29.03
C ALA A 16 3.34 1.58 28.07
N LEU A 17 3.52 2.76 28.04
CA LEU A 17 2.75 3.52 27.26
C LEU A 17 2.88 3.24 25.87
N ALA A 18 3.94 3.11 25.44
CA ALA A 18 4.12 2.92 24.12
C ALA A 18 3.36 1.76 23.62
N ALA A 19 3.26 0.83 24.39
CA ALA A 19 2.64 -0.34 23.94
C ALA A 19 1.20 -0.15 23.70
N ALA A 20 0.69 0.81 24.22
CA ALA A 20 -0.72 0.97 24.16
C ALA A 20 -1.16 1.41 22.80
N VAL A 21 -0.28 1.74 21.99
CA VAL A 21 -0.70 2.19 20.73
C VAL A 21 -0.99 1.05 19.86
N ALA A 22 -2.09 0.56 19.91
CA ALA A 22 -2.44 -0.53 19.09
C ALA A 22 -2.81 0.01 17.75
N PRO A 23 -2.40 -0.55 16.75
CA PRO A 23 -2.74 -0.08 15.47
C PRO A 23 -4.15 -0.40 15.23
N ALA A 24 -4.75 0.38 14.53
CA ALA A 24 -6.10 0.18 14.22
C ALA A 24 -6.14 -1.03 13.36
N ALA A 25 -7.22 -1.41 12.97
CA ALA A 25 -7.41 -2.52 12.17
C ALA A 25 -6.49 -2.42 11.01
N ALA A 26 -5.56 -3.23 10.94
CA ALA A 26 -4.62 -3.19 9.89
C ALA A 26 -5.25 -3.72 8.63
N ALA A 27 -4.92 -3.12 7.55
CA ALA A 27 -5.35 -3.63 6.26
C ALA A 27 -4.63 -4.93 5.99
N THR A 28 -5.27 -5.80 5.29
CA THR A 28 -4.66 -7.04 4.83
C THR A 28 -4.23 -6.82 3.41
N CYS A 29 -2.97 -7.06 3.13
CA CYS A 29 -2.44 -6.86 1.79
C CYS A 29 -1.84 -8.14 1.22
N ALA A 30 -1.86 -8.23 -0.09
CA ALA A 30 -1.20 -9.33 -0.78
C ALA A 30 0.30 -9.20 -0.56
N ASP A 31 1.02 -10.30 -0.55
CA ASP A 31 2.46 -10.29 -0.31
C ASP A 31 3.27 -10.01 -1.58
N ARG A 32 2.61 -9.84 -2.69
CA ARG A 32 3.27 -9.51 -3.94
C ARG A 32 2.52 -8.40 -4.65
N PRO A 33 3.22 -7.55 -5.37
CA PRO A 33 2.54 -6.50 -6.12
C PRO A 33 1.89 -7.08 -7.36
N VAL A 34 0.86 -6.43 -7.81
CA VAL A 34 0.22 -6.75 -9.08
C VAL A 34 0.57 -5.62 -10.05
N THR A 35 0.91 -5.99 -11.26
CA THR A 35 1.32 -5.06 -12.29
C THR A 35 0.35 -5.17 -13.45
N ALA A 36 -0.10 -4.06 -13.95
CA ALA A 36 -0.99 -4.07 -15.11
C ALA A 36 -0.66 -2.92 -16.05
N ARG A 37 -0.51 -3.26 -17.32
CA ARG A 37 -0.23 -2.28 -18.34
C ARG A 37 -1.56 -1.76 -18.90
N GLY A 38 -1.62 -0.47 -19.13
CA GLY A 38 -2.80 0.13 -19.76
C GLY A 38 -2.63 0.27 -21.25
N ASP A 39 -3.71 0.54 -21.92
CA ASP A 39 -3.69 0.78 -23.36
C ASP A 39 -3.06 2.14 -23.64
N PRO A 40 -2.45 2.32 -24.80
CA PRO A 40 -1.85 3.60 -25.15
C PRO A 40 -2.88 4.71 -25.22
N SER A 41 -2.44 5.91 -24.91
CA SER A 41 -3.31 7.10 -24.97
C SER A 41 -2.50 8.31 -25.39
N GLY A 42 -3.15 9.28 -25.99
CA GLY A 42 -2.51 10.53 -26.34
C GLY A 42 -2.17 11.39 -25.15
N PHE A 43 -2.73 11.10 -23.98
CA PHE A 43 -2.47 11.89 -22.78
C PHE A 43 -1.95 10.99 -21.65
N GLU A 44 -0.93 11.44 -20.96
CA GLU A 44 -0.35 10.64 -19.86
C GLU A 44 -1.35 10.39 -18.74
N THR A 45 -2.14 11.40 -18.38
CA THR A 45 -3.14 11.24 -17.33
C THR A 45 -4.13 10.13 -17.67
N LEU A 46 -4.55 10.07 -18.93
CA LEU A 46 -5.48 9.05 -19.34
C LEU A 46 -4.79 7.68 -19.42
N ALA A 47 -3.54 7.65 -19.83
CA ALA A 47 -2.78 6.41 -19.87
C ALA A 47 -2.66 5.82 -18.45
N LYS A 48 -2.48 6.67 -17.44
CA LYS A 48 -2.44 6.21 -16.05
C LYS A 48 -3.79 5.67 -15.62
N ALA A 49 -4.87 6.36 -15.99
CA ALA A 49 -6.21 5.91 -15.64
C ALA A 49 -6.52 4.55 -16.27
N LYS A 50 -6.07 4.32 -17.49
CA LYS A 50 -6.28 3.05 -18.16
C LYS A 50 -5.46 1.94 -17.48
N ALA A 51 -4.23 2.24 -17.09
CA ALA A 51 -3.41 1.28 -16.38
C ALA A 51 -4.05 0.90 -15.05
N ARG A 52 -4.59 1.89 -14.33
CA ARG A 52 -5.25 1.63 -13.06
C ARG A 52 -6.51 0.80 -13.25
N GLY A 53 -7.27 1.09 -14.29
CA GLY A 53 -8.46 0.30 -14.59
C GLY A 53 -8.12 -1.16 -14.89
N ASN A 54 -7.04 -1.37 -15.64
CA ASN A 54 -6.60 -2.73 -15.96
C ASN A 54 -6.06 -3.43 -14.71
N TRP A 55 -5.43 -2.69 -13.80
CA TRP A 55 -4.97 -3.24 -12.53
C TRP A 55 -6.17 -3.74 -11.72
N ARG A 56 -7.24 -2.94 -11.64
CA ARG A 56 -8.43 -3.35 -10.92
C ARG A 56 -9.04 -4.61 -11.53
N ALA A 57 -9.13 -4.65 -12.84
CA ALA A 57 -9.70 -5.81 -13.51
C ALA A 57 -8.86 -7.05 -13.26
N LYS A 58 -7.54 -6.89 -13.26
CA LYS A 58 -6.65 -8.01 -13.03
C LYS A 58 -6.78 -8.53 -11.62
N VAL A 59 -6.84 -7.66 -10.63
CA VAL A 59 -6.99 -8.08 -9.25
C VAL A 59 -8.33 -8.79 -9.04
N ARG A 60 -9.41 -8.27 -9.63
CA ARG A 60 -10.70 -8.90 -9.49
C ARG A 60 -10.72 -10.31 -10.05
N ALA A 61 -9.94 -10.57 -11.06
CA ALA A 61 -9.91 -11.87 -11.70
C ALA A 61 -9.00 -12.86 -10.99
N MET A 62 -8.23 -12.42 -10.00
CA MET A 62 -7.32 -13.31 -9.28
C MET A 62 -8.09 -14.08 -8.21
N PRO A 63 -8.14 -15.40 -8.29
CA PRO A 63 -8.96 -16.18 -7.36
C PRO A 63 -8.63 -15.96 -5.88
N ALA A 64 -7.38 -15.70 -5.58
CA ALA A 64 -6.98 -15.51 -4.20
C ALA A 64 -7.33 -14.12 -3.64
N LEU A 65 -7.69 -13.19 -4.49
CA LEU A 65 -7.92 -11.81 -4.08
C LEU A 65 -9.35 -11.36 -4.32
N GLY A 66 -9.70 -11.14 -5.55
CA GLY A 66 -11.06 -10.75 -5.90
C GLY A 66 -11.37 -9.28 -5.68
N ALA A 67 -12.64 -8.94 -5.77
CA ALA A 67 -13.10 -7.57 -5.75
C ALA A 67 -12.72 -6.78 -4.49
N ALA A 68 -12.65 -7.44 -3.36
CA ALA A 68 -12.34 -6.76 -2.11
C ALA A 68 -10.93 -6.16 -2.12
N TYR A 69 -10.03 -6.72 -2.92
CA TYR A 69 -8.67 -6.25 -3.00
C TYR A 69 -8.44 -5.30 -4.17
N ALA A 70 -9.47 -5.01 -4.95
CA ALA A 70 -9.30 -4.25 -6.19
C ALA A 70 -9.45 -2.74 -6.04
N ASP A 71 -9.40 -2.23 -4.82
CA ASP A 71 -9.50 -0.81 -4.58
C ASP A 71 -8.10 -0.20 -4.63
N TRP A 72 -7.83 0.54 -5.70
CA TRP A 72 -6.53 1.17 -5.88
C TRP A 72 -6.17 2.12 -4.74
N TYR A 73 -7.15 2.76 -4.14
CA TYR A 73 -6.88 3.74 -3.09
C TYR A 73 -6.56 3.09 -1.74
N LYS A 74 -6.83 1.80 -1.60
CA LYS A 74 -6.43 1.06 -0.42
C LYS A 74 -5.13 0.33 -0.65
N ALA A 75 -4.65 0.28 -1.89
CA ALA A 75 -3.44 -0.45 -2.24
C ALA A 75 -2.21 0.25 -1.67
N LEU A 76 -1.16 -0.50 -1.45
CA LEU A 76 0.10 0.04 -0.95
C LEU A 76 1.13 0.13 -2.04
N ALA A 77 2.03 1.08 -1.88
CA ALA A 77 3.14 1.30 -2.80
C ALA A 77 2.67 1.47 -4.25
N THR A 78 1.63 2.24 -4.42
CA THR A 78 1.10 2.49 -5.76
C THR A 78 2.08 3.30 -6.56
N ASP A 79 2.26 2.92 -7.80
CA ASP A 79 3.17 3.61 -8.68
C ASP A 79 2.72 3.44 -10.13
N TYR A 80 3.11 4.37 -10.97
CA TYR A 80 2.90 4.27 -12.39
C TYR A 80 4.26 4.40 -13.07
N ARG A 81 4.51 3.51 -14.02
CA ARG A 81 5.71 3.60 -14.84
C ARG A 81 5.25 3.89 -16.24
N CYS A 82 5.55 5.06 -16.72
CA CYS A 82 5.05 5.50 -18.01
C CYS A 82 6.18 5.70 -19.01
N GLY A 83 5.88 5.52 -20.27
CA GLY A 83 6.80 5.74 -21.38
C GLY A 83 6.00 6.13 -22.60
N GLU A 84 6.68 6.16 -23.73
CA GLU A 84 6.03 6.48 -24.99
C GLU A 84 6.28 5.38 -25.99
N GLU A 85 5.26 5.06 -26.76
CA GLU A 85 5.35 4.10 -27.81
C GLU A 85 4.56 4.63 -29.00
N GLY A 86 5.20 4.77 -30.14
CA GLY A 86 4.52 5.25 -31.33
C GLY A 86 3.90 6.63 -31.16
N GLY A 87 4.52 7.49 -30.38
CA GLY A 87 3.99 8.83 -30.14
C GLY A 87 2.88 8.89 -29.12
N GLN A 88 2.54 7.78 -28.49
CA GLN A 88 1.50 7.77 -27.46
C GLN A 88 2.09 7.41 -26.12
N HIS A 89 1.37 7.78 -25.04
CA HIS A 89 1.78 7.44 -23.70
C HIS A 89 1.27 6.07 -23.31
N VAL A 90 2.11 5.29 -22.66
CA VAL A 90 1.74 3.98 -22.18
C VAL A 90 2.21 3.89 -20.73
N CYS A 91 1.31 3.53 -19.82
CA CYS A 91 1.64 3.42 -18.41
C CYS A 91 1.39 2.02 -17.88
N THR A 92 2.16 1.64 -16.88
CA THR A 92 1.97 0.39 -16.16
C THR A 92 1.71 0.75 -14.71
N ALA A 93 0.64 0.24 -14.15
CA ALA A 93 0.30 0.46 -12.75
C ALA A 93 0.84 -0.69 -11.92
N VAL A 94 1.43 -0.38 -10.78
CA VAL A 94 2.02 -1.37 -9.88
C VAL A 94 1.56 -1.05 -8.47
N ALA A 95 1.05 -2.01 -7.76
CA ALA A 95 0.65 -1.82 -6.37
C ALA A 95 0.38 -3.15 -5.69
N TYR A 96 0.50 -3.16 -4.37
CA TYR A 96 0.12 -4.32 -3.57
C TYR A 96 -1.37 -4.20 -3.29
N PRO A 97 -2.19 -5.15 -3.74
CA PRO A 97 -3.62 -5.12 -3.43
C PRO A 97 -3.85 -5.28 -1.93
N CYS A 98 -4.74 -4.48 -1.38
CA CYS A 98 -5.09 -4.55 0.03
C CYS A 98 -6.59 -4.43 0.22
N ARG A 99 -7.06 -4.95 1.31
CA ARG A 99 -8.45 -4.77 1.71
C ARG A 99 -8.50 -4.41 3.18
N ASP A 100 -9.63 -3.94 3.62
CA ASP A 100 -9.85 -3.62 5.04
C ASP A 100 -9.86 -4.88 5.89
#